data_f8522266c34346debfb672b994b282d3
#
_entry.id   f8522266c34346debfb672b994b282d3
#
_cell.length_a   1.000
_cell.length_b   1.000
_cell.length_c   1.000
_cell.angle_alpha   90.00
_cell.angle_beta   90.00
_cell.angle_gamma   90.00
#
_symmetry.space_group_name_H-M   'P 1'
#
loop_
_entity.id
_entity.type
_entity.pdbx_description
1 polymer ?
#
loop_
_entity_poly.entity_id
_entity_poly.type
_entity_poly.pdbx_seq_one_letter_code
_entity_poly.pdbx_strand_id
1 'polypeptide(L)'
;MAGRMPPHRSGGPARMRGAALLLAMLIVALLASMAAAASWRQWRSAQAEADERAQMQSHWLVRGALDWSKIILNIDAVVDSASSGQGGQPSDHFNEPWAVPLAEAKLGTFLSAEHNIATDANADLGEAFFSGAIVDLNGRLNFANLLDGGQIDPQVLQQFERLFIELGLGAGRAAPLAQRYLEATGVDLQADVDLAPTCVEQLAWLGLREPEIALLRPHITLLPAVRTRLNLNTASERVLAAALPEGAGSAAARLAAVRSLQHFDSLAMAQALLPGETALPERYFSVGSDYFLVSGRLRLDALQTQDHYILRRDGRTLHTVGRECAVPPPALDAPLAPLSTAPQPGQPGQPAAQRR
;
A
#
# COMPACT_ATOMS: atom_id res chain seq x y z
N MET A 1 35.66 34.48 107.23
CA MET A 1 34.63 33.54 106.76
C MET A 1 34.68 33.53 105.22
N ALA A 2 35.27 32.49 104.68
CA ALA A 2 35.47 32.35 103.21
C ALA A 2 34.35 31.57 102.63
N GLY A 3 33.59 32.20 101.72
CA GLY A 3 32.50 31.52 100.95
C GLY A 3 33.06 30.81 99.70
N ARG A 4 32.96 29.51 99.68
CA ARG A 4 33.31 28.68 98.50
C ARG A 4 32.23 28.81 97.44
N MET A 5 32.60 29.23 96.20
CA MET A 5 31.78 29.13 94.97
C MET A 5 31.80 27.66 94.42
N PRO A 6 30.67 27.12 93.95
CA PRO A 6 30.67 25.82 93.33
C PRO A 6 31.15 25.91 91.87
N PRO A 7 31.72 24.85 91.35
CA PRO A 7 32.24 24.84 89.98
C PRO A 7 31.13 24.72 88.91
N HIS A 8 31.22 25.58 87.90
CA HIS A 8 30.45 25.51 86.69
C HIS A 8 30.71 24.18 85.98
N ARG A 9 29.70 23.35 85.85
CA ARG A 9 29.72 22.18 84.95
C ARG A 9 29.51 22.67 83.51
N SER A 10 30.57 22.61 82.72
CA SER A 10 30.50 22.77 81.28
C SER A 10 29.83 21.56 80.69
N GLY A 11 28.55 21.73 80.28
CA GLY A 11 27.81 20.71 79.53
C GLY A 11 28.46 20.51 78.18
N GLY A 12 29.05 19.34 77.97
CA GLY A 12 29.77 18.98 76.76
C GLY A 12 28.87 18.85 75.53
N PRO A 13 29.45 18.94 74.32
CA PRO A 13 28.73 18.96 73.03
C PRO A 13 28.32 17.55 72.53
N ALA A 14 27.59 16.78 73.37
CA ALA A 14 27.21 15.41 72.99
C ALA A 14 25.99 15.32 72.08
N ARG A 15 25.20 16.39 71.89
CA ARG A 15 24.02 16.39 71.05
C ARG A 15 24.25 16.69 69.56
N MET A 16 25.40 17.23 69.14
CA MET A 16 25.66 17.60 67.75
C MET A 16 26.15 16.45 66.83
N ARG A 17 26.69 15.36 67.40
CA ARG A 17 27.27 14.26 66.64
C ARG A 17 26.17 13.42 65.89
N GLY A 18 25.00 13.25 66.47
CA GLY A 18 23.87 12.54 65.84
C GLY A 18 23.21 13.34 64.67
N ALA A 19 23.08 14.66 64.85
CA ALA A 19 22.53 15.53 63.80
C ALA A 19 23.42 15.61 62.55
N ALA A 20 24.73 15.64 62.72
CA ALA A 20 25.71 15.66 61.62
C ALA A 20 25.64 14.34 60.78
N LEU A 21 25.49 13.21 61.47
CA LEU A 21 25.35 11.92 60.77
C LEU A 21 24.06 11.85 59.95
N LEU A 22 22.91 12.27 60.49
CA LEU A 22 21.64 12.34 59.80
C LEU A 22 21.69 13.28 58.59
N LEU A 23 22.34 14.46 58.74
CA LEU A 23 22.54 15.39 57.65
C LEU A 23 23.40 14.78 56.54
N ALA A 24 24.51 14.12 56.91
CA ALA A 24 25.36 13.43 55.95
C ALA A 24 24.60 12.32 55.18
N MET A 25 23.79 11.50 55.87
CA MET A 25 22.95 10.49 55.23
C MET A 25 21.91 11.09 54.29
N LEU A 26 21.31 12.23 54.69
CA LEU A 26 20.33 12.93 53.87
C LEU A 26 20.98 13.50 52.60
N ILE A 27 22.16 14.08 52.68
CA ILE A 27 22.93 14.58 51.53
C ILE A 27 23.28 13.43 50.58
N VAL A 28 23.78 12.30 51.12
CA VAL A 28 24.10 11.11 50.30
C VAL A 28 22.87 10.56 49.62
N ALA A 29 21.75 10.47 50.33
CA ALA A 29 20.48 10.02 49.74
C ALA A 29 19.98 10.96 48.62
N LEU A 30 20.12 12.29 48.82
CA LEU A 30 19.80 13.29 47.83
C LEU A 30 20.66 13.16 46.58
N LEU A 31 22.00 13.07 46.76
CA LEU A 31 22.94 12.89 45.66
C LEU A 31 22.70 11.57 44.91
N ALA A 32 22.44 10.49 45.63
CA ALA A 32 22.11 9.19 45.03
C ALA A 32 20.81 9.27 44.21
N SER A 33 19.75 9.94 44.72
CA SER A 33 18.52 10.11 44.02
C SER A 33 18.67 10.99 42.76
N MET A 34 19.49 12.06 42.85
CA MET A 34 19.81 12.90 41.68
C MET A 34 20.61 12.12 40.63
N ALA A 35 21.60 11.32 41.03
CA ALA A 35 22.38 10.49 40.13
C ALA A 35 21.49 9.42 39.45
N ALA A 36 20.61 8.77 40.21
CA ALA A 36 19.65 7.82 39.64
C ALA A 36 18.69 8.48 38.64
N ALA A 37 18.19 9.68 38.98
CA ALA A 37 17.33 10.44 38.07
C ALA A 37 18.05 10.88 36.76
N ALA A 38 19.32 11.28 36.89
CA ALA A 38 20.15 11.63 35.73
C ALA A 38 20.42 10.40 34.85
N SER A 39 20.80 9.26 35.45
CA SER A 39 21.01 8.00 34.72
C SER A 39 19.73 7.51 34.04
N TRP A 40 18.57 7.63 34.69
CA TRP A 40 17.29 7.30 34.09
C TRP A 40 16.94 8.18 32.88
N ARG A 41 17.19 9.49 32.97
CA ARG A 41 16.99 10.41 31.84
C ARG A 41 17.90 10.07 30.67
N GLN A 42 19.17 9.80 30.94
CA GLN A 42 20.17 9.44 29.94
C GLN A 42 19.81 8.12 29.25
N TRP A 43 19.36 7.12 30.01
CA TRP A 43 18.90 5.85 29.46
C TRP A 43 17.68 6.04 28.55
N ARG A 44 16.69 6.82 28.99
CA ARG A 44 15.50 7.14 28.16
C ARG A 44 15.86 7.90 26.87
N SER A 45 16.79 8.82 26.95
CA SER A 45 17.28 9.57 25.79
C SER A 45 17.99 8.66 24.80
N ALA A 46 18.85 7.76 25.27
CA ALA A 46 19.52 6.77 24.42
C ALA A 46 18.52 5.79 23.76
N GLN A 47 17.49 5.38 24.51
CA GLN A 47 16.43 4.53 23.95
C GLN A 47 15.64 5.25 22.85
N ALA A 48 15.22 6.51 23.09
CA ALA A 48 14.51 7.30 22.09
C ALA A 48 15.35 7.51 20.83
N GLU A 49 16.65 7.78 20.97
CA GLU A 49 17.55 7.92 19.83
C GLU A 49 17.71 6.60 19.04
N ALA A 50 17.76 5.46 19.73
CA ALA A 50 17.81 4.16 19.08
C ALA A 50 16.51 3.87 18.30
N ASP A 51 15.36 4.19 18.88
CA ASP A 51 14.06 4.01 18.25
C ASP A 51 13.90 4.91 17.00
N GLU A 52 14.36 6.18 17.09
CA GLU A 52 14.36 7.10 15.93
C GLU A 52 15.27 6.61 14.80
N ARG A 53 16.46 6.09 15.15
CA ARG A 53 17.36 5.50 14.14
C ARG A 53 16.74 4.28 13.48
N ALA A 54 16.13 3.39 14.25
CA ALA A 54 15.45 2.22 13.72
C ALA A 54 14.29 2.59 12.78
N GLN A 55 13.51 3.62 13.14
CA GLN A 55 12.44 4.16 12.28
C GLN A 55 12.99 4.73 10.98
N MET A 56 14.04 5.54 11.03
CA MET A 56 14.67 6.08 9.81
C MET A 56 15.24 4.97 8.93
N GLN A 57 15.95 4.01 9.50
CA GLN A 57 16.48 2.86 8.77
C GLN A 57 15.36 2.07 8.09
N SER A 58 14.28 1.75 8.82
CA SER A 58 13.14 1.03 8.25
C SER A 58 12.49 1.78 7.10
N HIS A 59 12.36 3.09 7.21
CA HIS A 59 11.78 3.93 6.15
C HIS A 59 12.67 3.95 4.89
N TRP A 60 14.00 4.06 5.05
CA TRP A 60 14.93 3.99 3.92
C TRP A 60 14.92 2.62 3.23
N LEU A 61 14.83 1.53 4.01
CA LEU A 61 14.77 0.17 3.46
C LEU A 61 13.49 -0.07 2.66
N VAL A 62 12.33 0.36 3.19
CA VAL A 62 11.05 0.29 2.46
C VAL A 62 11.13 1.10 1.17
N ARG A 63 11.71 2.31 1.22
CA ARG A 63 11.86 3.14 0.04
C ARG A 63 12.77 2.49 -1.01
N GLY A 64 13.89 1.90 -0.61
CA GLY A 64 14.76 1.15 -1.52
C GLY A 64 14.06 -0.03 -2.19
N ALA A 65 13.25 -0.77 -1.42
CA ALA A 65 12.44 -1.85 -1.95
C ALA A 65 11.36 -1.37 -2.95
N LEU A 66 10.78 -0.19 -2.69
CA LEU A 66 9.83 0.44 -3.62
C LEU A 66 10.52 0.93 -4.89
N ASP A 67 11.75 1.42 -4.81
CA ASP A 67 12.53 1.77 -6.00
C ASP A 67 12.86 0.53 -6.84
N TRP A 68 13.02 -0.64 -6.21
CA TRP A 68 13.19 -1.90 -6.91
C TRP A 68 11.96 -2.30 -7.73
N SER A 69 10.75 -2.00 -7.25
CA SER A 69 9.51 -2.23 -7.99
C SER A 69 9.48 -1.48 -9.34
N LYS A 70 10.13 -0.31 -9.42
CA LYS A 70 10.29 0.44 -10.68
C LYS A 70 11.14 -0.33 -11.69
N ILE A 71 12.14 -1.08 -11.21
CA ILE A 71 12.98 -1.90 -12.07
C ILE A 71 12.17 -3.05 -12.66
N ILE A 72 11.35 -3.75 -11.84
CA ILE A 72 10.48 -4.82 -12.30
C ILE A 72 9.53 -4.31 -13.38
N LEU A 73 8.80 -3.23 -13.11
CA LEU A 73 7.85 -2.63 -14.05
C LEU A 73 8.53 -2.06 -15.31
N ASN A 74 9.80 -1.65 -15.22
CA ASN A 74 10.56 -1.22 -16.39
C ASN A 74 10.99 -2.41 -17.26
N ILE A 75 11.47 -3.50 -16.64
CA ILE A 75 11.82 -4.73 -17.36
C ILE A 75 10.61 -5.28 -18.10
N ASP A 76 9.46 -5.30 -17.43
CA ASP A 76 8.18 -5.70 -17.98
C ASP A 76 7.84 -4.86 -19.23
N ALA A 77 7.86 -3.55 -19.14
CA ALA A 77 7.62 -2.65 -20.27
C ALA A 77 8.58 -2.87 -21.45
N VAL A 78 9.84 -3.29 -21.17
CA VAL A 78 10.82 -3.63 -22.22
C VAL A 78 10.44 -4.93 -22.91
N VAL A 79 10.06 -5.96 -22.13
CA VAL A 79 9.65 -7.27 -22.67
C VAL A 79 8.40 -7.11 -23.53
N ASP A 80 7.42 -6.37 -23.05
CA ASP A 80 6.18 -6.09 -23.77
C ASP A 80 6.42 -5.33 -25.08
N SER A 81 7.29 -4.31 -25.03
CA SER A 81 7.63 -3.56 -26.23
C SER A 81 8.36 -4.44 -27.28
N ALA A 82 9.10 -5.45 -26.84
CA ALA A 82 9.78 -6.39 -27.72
C ALA A 82 8.83 -7.44 -28.31
N SER A 83 7.83 -7.87 -27.55
CA SER A 83 6.84 -8.89 -27.95
C SER A 83 5.71 -8.33 -28.81
N SER A 84 5.32 -7.08 -28.61
CA SER A 84 4.20 -6.45 -29.34
C SER A 84 4.47 -6.13 -30.81
N GLY A 85 5.71 -6.26 -31.30
CA GLY A 85 6.07 -5.96 -32.68
C GLY A 85 5.93 -4.47 -33.03
N GLN A 86 6.07 -4.10 -34.33
CA GLN A 86 5.86 -2.72 -34.77
C GLN A 86 4.37 -2.36 -34.72
N GLY A 87 3.96 -1.65 -33.66
CA GLY A 87 2.60 -1.08 -33.53
C GLY A 87 1.68 -1.76 -32.53
N GLY A 88 2.12 -2.80 -31.81
CA GLY A 88 1.38 -3.36 -30.68
C GLY A 88 1.44 -2.44 -29.45
N GLN A 89 0.35 -2.38 -28.69
CA GLN A 89 0.38 -1.75 -27.36
C GLN A 89 0.90 -2.77 -26.34
N PRO A 90 1.71 -2.33 -25.34
CA PRO A 90 2.05 -3.19 -24.23
C PRO A 90 0.78 -3.65 -23.52
N SER A 91 0.74 -4.94 -23.15
CA SER A 91 -0.40 -5.53 -22.43
C SER A 91 0.01 -5.91 -21.03
N ASP A 92 -0.68 -5.39 -20.02
CA ASP A 92 -0.43 -5.72 -18.62
C ASP A 92 -1.48 -6.72 -18.12
N HIS A 93 -1.03 -7.82 -17.50
CA HIS A 93 -1.91 -8.90 -17.06
C HIS A 93 -1.37 -9.65 -15.83
N PHE A 94 -2.22 -10.46 -15.18
CA PHE A 94 -1.86 -11.14 -13.93
C PHE A 94 -0.83 -12.28 -14.05
N ASN A 95 -0.43 -12.70 -15.26
CA ASN A 95 0.59 -13.71 -15.45
C ASN A 95 2.02 -13.13 -15.54
N GLU A 96 2.17 -11.83 -15.35
CA GLU A 96 3.46 -11.14 -15.37
C GLU A 96 4.15 -11.16 -14.01
N PRO A 97 5.50 -11.03 -13.99
CA PRO A 97 6.27 -11.10 -12.75
C PRO A 97 5.86 -10.05 -11.71
N TRP A 98 5.45 -8.85 -12.14
CA TRP A 98 5.03 -7.79 -11.21
C TRP A 98 3.73 -8.13 -10.47
N ALA A 99 2.85 -8.95 -11.05
CA ALA A 99 1.57 -9.31 -10.46
C ALA A 99 1.70 -10.35 -9.33
N VAL A 100 2.87 -11.00 -9.20
CA VAL A 100 3.13 -11.97 -8.14
C VAL A 100 3.55 -11.25 -6.86
N PRO A 101 2.75 -11.34 -5.77
CA PRO A 101 3.14 -10.74 -4.50
C PRO A 101 4.43 -11.36 -3.95
N LEU A 102 5.32 -10.53 -3.46
CA LEU A 102 6.50 -10.97 -2.75
C LEU A 102 6.09 -11.40 -1.33
N ALA A 103 6.12 -12.70 -1.06
CA ALA A 103 5.92 -13.24 0.28
C ALA A 103 6.98 -12.73 1.26
N GLU A 104 6.67 -12.71 2.56
CA GLU A 104 7.62 -12.25 3.58
C GLU A 104 8.91 -13.07 3.53
N ALA A 105 10.02 -12.41 3.23
CA ALA A 105 11.34 -13.00 3.12
C ALA A 105 12.37 -12.18 3.90
N LYS A 106 13.44 -12.83 4.37
CA LYS A 106 14.56 -12.10 5.00
C LYS A 106 15.18 -11.14 3.99
N LEU A 107 15.28 -9.87 4.35
CA LEU A 107 15.80 -8.82 3.47
C LEU A 107 17.22 -9.15 2.98
N GLY A 108 18.07 -9.69 3.86
CA GLY A 108 19.43 -10.13 3.49
C GLY A 108 19.43 -11.21 2.41
N THR A 109 18.50 -12.19 2.46
CA THR A 109 18.37 -13.23 1.43
C THR A 109 17.90 -12.63 0.10
N PHE A 110 16.95 -11.70 0.15
CA PHE A 110 16.45 -10.99 -1.02
C PHE A 110 17.56 -10.18 -1.72
N LEU A 111 18.33 -9.39 -0.96
CA LEU A 111 19.41 -8.57 -1.51
C LEU A 111 20.60 -9.42 -2.03
N SER A 112 20.89 -10.56 -1.42
CA SER A 112 21.98 -11.45 -1.87
C SER A 112 21.63 -12.28 -3.09
N ALA A 113 20.36 -12.60 -3.31
CA ALA A 113 19.92 -13.40 -4.47
C ALA A 113 20.08 -12.63 -5.80
N GLU A 114 20.00 -11.31 -5.76
CA GLU A 114 19.95 -10.50 -6.98
C GLU A 114 21.31 -9.98 -7.45
N HIS A 115 22.23 -9.65 -6.57
CA HIS A 115 23.44 -8.93 -7.00
C HIS A 115 24.68 -9.17 -6.14
N ASN A 116 25.03 -10.34 -5.73
CA ASN A 116 26.36 -10.62 -5.15
C ASN A 116 26.91 -9.47 -4.25
N ILE A 117 26.01 -8.70 -3.63
CA ILE A 117 26.35 -7.59 -2.73
C ILE A 117 26.84 -8.24 -1.44
N ALA A 118 28.06 -7.94 -1.12
CA ALA A 118 28.84 -8.52 -0.04
C ALA A 118 28.02 -8.65 1.28
N THR A 119 28.04 -9.85 1.81
CA THR A 119 27.39 -10.29 3.06
C THR A 119 27.77 -9.46 4.29
N ASP A 120 28.85 -8.70 4.26
CA ASP A 120 29.32 -7.88 5.40
C ASP A 120 28.46 -6.65 5.69
N ALA A 121 27.82 -6.06 4.67
CA ALA A 121 26.92 -4.92 4.88
C ALA A 121 25.58 -5.33 5.51
N ASN A 122 25.25 -6.62 5.49
CA ASN A 122 23.96 -7.14 5.99
C ASN A 122 24.05 -7.61 7.47
N ALA A 123 25.24 -7.64 8.07
CA ALA A 123 25.43 -8.14 9.43
C ALA A 123 24.74 -7.25 10.49
N ASP A 124 24.51 -5.97 10.18
CA ASP A 124 23.91 -4.99 11.08
C ASP A 124 22.38 -4.80 10.88
N LEU A 125 21.77 -5.47 9.90
CA LEU A 125 20.35 -5.28 9.59
C LEU A 125 19.39 -6.06 10.50
N GLY A 126 19.91 -6.77 11.52
CA GLY A 126 19.10 -7.57 12.43
C GLY A 126 18.21 -8.60 11.69
N GLU A 127 17.10 -8.98 12.28
CA GLU A 127 16.09 -9.81 11.61
C GLU A 127 15.10 -8.93 10.85
N ALA A 128 15.53 -8.39 9.72
CA ALA A 128 14.68 -7.62 8.81
C ALA A 128 13.96 -8.55 7.82
N PHE A 129 12.63 -8.47 7.80
CA PHE A 129 11.78 -9.19 6.85
C PHE A 129 11.05 -8.18 5.97
N PHE A 130 10.99 -8.46 4.68
CA PHE A 130 10.31 -7.62 3.72
C PHE A 130 9.25 -8.43 2.97
N SER A 131 8.11 -7.80 2.73
CA SER A 131 7.05 -8.28 1.83
C SER A 131 6.51 -7.13 1.00
N GLY A 132 5.97 -7.42 -0.18
CA GLY A 132 5.47 -6.38 -1.06
C GLY A 132 4.50 -6.90 -2.11
N ALA A 133 3.76 -5.97 -2.71
CA ALA A 133 2.86 -6.28 -3.81
C ALA A 133 2.76 -5.07 -4.74
N ILE A 134 2.54 -5.35 -6.01
CA ILE A 134 2.21 -4.36 -7.04
C ILE A 134 0.79 -4.66 -7.50
N VAL A 135 -0.06 -3.64 -7.53
CA VAL A 135 -1.45 -3.75 -7.95
C VAL A 135 -1.69 -2.76 -9.09
N ASP A 136 -2.26 -3.25 -10.18
CA ASP A 136 -2.68 -2.41 -11.28
C ASP A 136 -3.90 -1.57 -10.90
N LEU A 137 -3.76 -0.25 -10.93
CA LEU A 137 -4.85 0.68 -10.65
C LEU A 137 -5.73 0.94 -11.87
N ASN A 138 -5.26 0.66 -13.08
CA ASN A 138 -6.09 0.72 -14.28
C ASN A 138 -7.12 -0.43 -14.34
N GLY A 139 -6.98 -1.48 -13.52
CA GLY A 139 -8.00 -2.49 -13.30
C GLY A 139 -9.22 -2.01 -12.49
N ARG A 140 -9.24 -0.74 -12.06
CA ARG A 140 -10.31 -0.12 -11.27
C ARG A 140 -10.90 1.08 -12.01
N LEU A 141 -12.17 1.43 -11.72
CA LEU A 141 -12.76 2.66 -12.22
C LEU A 141 -12.13 3.86 -11.52
N ASN A 142 -11.56 4.78 -12.27
CA ASN A 142 -11.01 6.01 -11.71
C ASN A 142 -12.13 7.03 -11.50
N PHE A 143 -12.35 7.42 -10.23
CA PHE A 143 -13.37 8.40 -9.87
C PHE A 143 -13.14 9.76 -10.52
N ALA A 144 -11.87 10.14 -10.75
CA ALA A 144 -11.53 11.38 -11.45
C ALA A 144 -12.03 11.41 -12.91
N ASN A 145 -12.23 10.26 -13.54
CA ASN A 145 -12.78 10.18 -14.88
C ASN A 145 -14.25 10.65 -15.00
N LEU A 146 -14.97 10.81 -13.86
CA LEU A 146 -16.30 11.41 -13.84
C LEU A 146 -16.31 12.81 -14.44
N LEU A 147 -15.17 13.51 -14.42
CA LEU A 147 -15.04 14.85 -14.99
C LEU A 147 -14.18 14.82 -16.24
N ASP A 148 -14.64 15.54 -17.25
CA ASP A 148 -13.94 15.76 -18.50
C ASP A 148 -14.12 17.21 -18.94
N GLY A 149 -13.03 17.97 -19.00
CA GLY A 149 -13.08 19.38 -19.37
C GLY A 149 -13.98 20.24 -18.48
N GLY A 150 -14.12 19.92 -17.19
CA GLY A 150 -14.98 20.66 -16.26
C GLY A 150 -16.47 20.31 -16.37
N GLN A 151 -16.80 19.18 -16.99
CA GLN A 151 -18.16 18.68 -17.10
C GLN A 151 -18.23 17.21 -16.69
N ILE A 152 -19.39 16.74 -16.28
CA ILE A 152 -19.61 15.34 -15.95
C ILE A 152 -19.68 14.52 -17.24
N ASP A 153 -18.81 13.49 -17.36
CA ASP A 153 -18.86 12.53 -18.47
C ASP A 153 -20.04 11.57 -18.27
N PRO A 154 -21.05 11.60 -19.17
CA PRO A 154 -22.25 10.80 -18.98
C PRO A 154 -22.00 9.30 -19.07
N GLN A 155 -21.01 8.86 -19.85
CA GLN A 155 -20.68 7.43 -19.99
C GLN A 155 -20.01 6.91 -18.72
N VAL A 156 -19.08 7.67 -18.16
CA VAL A 156 -18.41 7.31 -16.90
C VAL A 156 -19.41 7.35 -15.75
N LEU A 157 -20.31 8.33 -15.73
CA LEU A 157 -21.38 8.39 -14.72
C LEU A 157 -22.24 7.12 -14.76
N GLN A 158 -22.63 6.63 -15.95
CA GLN A 158 -23.36 5.39 -16.09
C GLN A 158 -22.58 4.16 -15.60
N GLN A 159 -21.25 4.13 -15.81
CA GLN A 159 -20.40 3.07 -15.27
C GLN A 159 -20.45 3.05 -13.74
N PHE A 160 -20.33 4.22 -13.10
CA PHE A 160 -20.43 4.32 -11.65
C PHE A 160 -21.83 3.98 -11.14
N GLU A 161 -22.90 4.40 -11.80
CA GLU A 161 -24.28 4.01 -11.42
C GLU A 161 -24.47 2.49 -11.45
N ARG A 162 -23.98 1.81 -12.48
CA ARG A 162 -24.03 0.35 -12.53
C ARG A 162 -23.19 -0.30 -11.43
N LEU A 163 -21.98 0.21 -11.17
CA LEU A 163 -21.15 -0.28 -10.06
C LEU A 163 -21.85 -0.12 -8.71
N PHE A 164 -22.50 1.01 -8.47
CA PHE A 164 -23.24 1.24 -7.22
C PHE A 164 -24.42 0.26 -7.07
N ILE A 165 -25.12 -0.03 -8.14
CA ILE A 165 -26.20 -1.03 -8.16
C ILE A 165 -25.63 -2.43 -7.86
N GLU A 166 -24.56 -2.84 -8.52
CA GLU A 166 -23.88 -4.12 -8.31
C GLU A 166 -23.38 -4.33 -6.88
N LEU A 167 -22.99 -3.25 -6.23
CA LEU A 167 -22.52 -3.26 -4.83
C LEU A 167 -23.66 -3.09 -3.81
N GLY A 168 -24.92 -2.96 -4.26
CA GLY A 168 -26.07 -2.79 -3.38
C GLY A 168 -26.17 -1.40 -2.74
N LEU A 169 -25.46 -0.41 -3.27
CA LEU A 169 -25.48 0.97 -2.76
C LEU A 169 -26.70 1.76 -3.22
N GLY A 170 -27.47 1.23 -4.18
CA GLY A 170 -28.68 1.82 -4.73
C GLY A 170 -28.48 2.66 -5.98
N ALA A 171 -29.52 2.73 -6.81
CA ALA A 171 -29.55 3.55 -8.01
C ALA A 171 -29.62 5.05 -7.68
N GLY A 172 -29.07 5.89 -8.57
CA GLY A 172 -29.15 7.36 -8.46
C GLY A 172 -28.17 7.95 -7.44
N ARG A 173 -27.25 7.16 -6.90
CA ARG A 173 -26.25 7.62 -5.91
C ARG A 173 -25.01 8.25 -6.54
N ALA A 174 -24.63 7.84 -7.75
CA ALA A 174 -23.43 8.34 -8.39
C ALA A 174 -23.58 9.78 -8.90
N ALA A 175 -24.75 10.16 -9.40
CA ALA A 175 -24.97 11.50 -9.94
C ALA A 175 -24.79 12.63 -8.90
N PRO A 176 -25.36 12.57 -7.67
CA PRO A 176 -25.10 13.57 -6.64
C PRO A 176 -23.62 13.64 -6.21
N LEU A 177 -22.92 12.49 -6.21
CA LEU A 177 -21.50 12.45 -5.88
C LEU A 177 -20.64 13.10 -6.99
N ALA A 178 -20.97 12.82 -8.26
CA ALA A 178 -20.30 13.45 -9.39
C ALA A 178 -20.50 14.97 -9.37
N GLN A 179 -21.69 15.44 -9.01
CA GLN A 179 -21.99 16.87 -8.90
C GLN A 179 -21.16 17.52 -7.79
N ARG A 180 -21.12 16.93 -6.59
CA ARG A 180 -20.27 17.44 -5.49
C ARG A 180 -18.80 17.41 -5.83
N TYR A 181 -18.35 16.38 -6.55
CA TYR A 181 -16.97 16.30 -7.01
C TYR A 181 -16.64 17.41 -8.02
N LEU A 182 -17.56 17.70 -8.92
CA LEU A 182 -17.44 18.83 -9.85
C LEU A 182 -17.34 20.16 -9.10
N GLU A 183 -18.18 20.37 -8.09
CA GLU A 183 -18.19 21.58 -7.25
C GLU A 183 -16.86 21.69 -6.47
N ALA A 184 -16.37 20.60 -5.87
CA ALA A 184 -15.13 20.57 -5.11
C ALA A 184 -13.88 20.80 -5.98
N THR A 185 -13.92 20.45 -7.26
CA THR A 185 -12.80 20.66 -8.21
C THR A 185 -12.92 21.95 -9.01
N GLY A 186 -14.07 22.61 -8.96
CA GLY A 186 -14.32 23.88 -9.65
C GLY A 186 -13.48 25.02 -9.08
N VAL A 187 -12.85 25.81 -9.95
CA VAL A 187 -11.88 26.87 -9.64
C VAL A 187 -12.59 28.17 -9.21
N ASP A 188 -13.61 28.12 -8.38
CA ASP A 188 -14.15 29.36 -7.81
C ASP A 188 -13.52 29.61 -6.44
N LEU A 189 -12.40 30.33 -6.44
CA LEU A 189 -11.57 30.67 -5.27
C LEU A 189 -12.28 31.58 -4.23
N GLN A 190 -13.57 31.85 -4.40
CA GLN A 190 -14.33 32.75 -3.53
C GLN A 190 -15.44 32.06 -2.69
N ALA A 191 -15.69 30.78 -2.90
CA ALA A 191 -16.56 30.01 -2.05
C ALA A 191 -15.74 29.27 -0.98
N ASP A 192 -16.38 28.97 0.14
CA ASP A 192 -15.89 28.03 1.19
C ASP A 192 -15.82 26.64 0.53
N VAL A 193 -14.77 26.41 -0.28
CA VAL A 193 -14.65 25.26 -1.18
C VAL A 193 -14.21 24.06 -0.36
N ASP A 194 -15.06 23.05 -0.31
CA ASP A 194 -14.67 21.73 0.14
C ASP A 194 -13.42 21.30 -0.63
N LEU A 195 -12.38 20.88 0.08
CA LEU A 195 -11.16 20.40 -0.54
C LEU A 195 -11.49 19.21 -1.44
N ALA A 196 -11.06 19.25 -2.69
CA ALA A 196 -11.24 18.14 -3.60
C ALA A 196 -10.55 16.88 -3.06
N PRO A 197 -11.23 15.72 -3.00
CA PRO A 197 -10.63 14.49 -2.55
C PRO A 197 -9.49 14.08 -3.47
N THR A 198 -8.40 13.61 -2.90
CA THR A 198 -7.19 13.14 -3.59
C THR A 198 -6.98 11.64 -3.46
N CYS A 199 -7.80 10.97 -2.64
CA CYS A 199 -7.79 9.52 -2.45
C CYS A 199 -9.21 9.01 -2.15
N VAL A 200 -9.40 7.70 -2.27
CA VAL A 200 -10.71 7.05 -2.12
C VAL A 200 -11.33 7.28 -0.74
N GLU A 201 -10.54 7.32 0.32
CA GLU A 201 -11.00 7.55 1.70
C GLU A 201 -11.64 8.93 1.87
N GLN A 202 -11.13 9.92 1.17
CA GLN A 202 -11.64 11.28 1.21
C GLN A 202 -12.96 11.47 0.47
N LEU A 203 -13.45 10.45 -0.23
CA LEU A 203 -14.82 10.46 -0.78
C LEU A 203 -15.89 10.59 0.32
N ALA A 204 -15.51 10.39 1.59
CA ALA A 204 -16.34 10.74 2.74
C ALA A 204 -16.73 12.23 2.75
N TRP A 205 -15.86 13.11 2.26
CA TRP A 205 -16.15 14.55 2.12
C TRP A 205 -17.26 14.84 1.12
N LEU A 206 -17.46 13.96 0.16
CA LEU A 206 -18.56 14.03 -0.80
C LEU A 206 -19.85 13.36 -0.28
N GLY A 207 -19.84 12.86 0.97
CA GLY A 207 -21.01 12.28 1.64
C GLY A 207 -21.16 10.77 1.50
N LEU A 208 -20.10 10.06 1.13
CA LEU A 208 -20.05 8.60 1.28
C LEU A 208 -19.71 8.23 2.73
N ARG A 209 -20.35 7.17 3.23
CA ARG A 209 -20.08 6.64 4.57
C ARG A 209 -18.95 5.62 4.50
N GLU A 210 -18.21 5.45 5.60
CA GLU A 210 -17.07 4.49 5.66
C GLU A 210 -17.41 3.07 5.19
N PRO A 211 -18.56 2.45 5.53
CA PRO A 211 -18.92 1.15 4.99
C PRO A 211 -19.12 1.13 3.47
N GLU A 212 -19.62 2.22 2.88
CA GLU A 212 -19.81 2.37 1.44
C GLU A 212 -18.45 2.52 0.74
N ILE A 213 -17.54 3.30 1.33
CA ILE A 213 -16.16 3.45 0.85
C ILE A 213 -15.43 2.09 0.91
N ALA A 214 -15.60 1.34 1.98
CA ALA A 214 -14.99 0.01 2.13
C ALA A 214 -15.46 -0.97 1.04
N LEU A 215 -16.75 -0.91 0.64
CA LEU A 215 -17.29 -1.70 -0.47
C LEU A 215 -16.75 -1.24 -1.83
N LEU A 216 -16.56 0.06 -2.01
CA LEU A 216 -16.09 0.64 -3.28
C LEU A 216 -14.59 0.47 -3.50
N ARG A 217 -13.79 0.53 -2.44
CA ARG A 217 -12.32 0.52 -2.46
C ARG A 217 -11.67 -0.55 -3.36
N PRO A 218 -12.13 -1.80 -3.40
CA PRO A 218 -11.56 -2.80 -4.31
C PRO A 218 -11.81 -2.52 -5.79
N HIS A 219 -12.79 -1.68 -6.13
CA HIS A 219 -13.32 -1.50 -7.48
C HIS A 219 -13.03 -0.13 -8.08
N ILE A 220 -12.67 0.85 -7.24
CA ILE A 220 -12.41 2.22 -7.67
C ILE A 220 -11.01 2.68 -7.26
N THR A 221 -10.53 3.70 -7.94
CA THR A 221 -9.33 4.46 -7.58
C THR A 221 -9.61 5.95 -7.75
N LEU A 222 -8.78 6.80 -7.18
CA LEU A 222 -8.78 8.23 -7.42
C LEU A 222 -7.36 8.68 -7.76
N LEU A 223 -7.09 8.79 -9.05
CA LEU A 223 -5.78 9.12 -9.60
C LEU A 223 -5.72 10.58 -10.01
N PRO A 224 -4.55 11.25 -9.85
CA PRO A 224 -4.45 12.65 -10.17
C PRO A 224 -4.62 12.93 -11.66
N ALA A 225 -5.59 13.75 -11.96
CA ALA A 225 -5.73 14.71 -13.06
C ALA A 225 -5.67 14.23 -14.53
N VAL A 226 -5.55 12.97 -14.85
CA VAL A 226 -5.55 12.53 -16.24
C VAL A 226 -6.55 11.40 -16.42
N ARG A 227 -7.31 11.45 -17.53
CA ARG A 227 -8.22 10.34 -17.87
C ARG A 227 -7.42 9.04 -17.98
N THR A 228 -7.82 8.05 -17.19
CA THR A 228 -7.25 6.70 -17.25
C THR A 228 -8.20 5.77 -18.01
N ARG A 229 -7.62 4.80 -18.68
CA ARG A 229 -8.37 3.75 -19.38
C ARG A 229 -8.46 2.51 -18.49
N LEU A 230 -9.59 1.81 -18.55
CA LEU A 230 -9.77 0.57 -17.82
C LEU A 230 -9.04 -0.57 -18.52
N ASN A 231 -8.12 -1.23 -17.81
CA ASN A 231 -7.44 -2.42 -18.33
C ASN A 231 -8.34 -3.65 -18.21
N LEU A 232 -8.70 -4.24 -19.35
CA LEU A 232 -9.59 -5.42 -19.42
C LEU A 232 -8.93 -6.68 -18.85
N ASN A 233 -7.60 -6.77 -18.87
CA ASN A 233 -6.86 -7.92 -18.36
C ASN A 233 -6.83 -7.98 -16.84
N THR A 234 -6.95 -6.84 -16.14
CA THR A 234 -6.80 -6.78 -14.68
C THR A 234 -8.07 -6.35 -13.95
N ALA A 235 -9.04 -5.74 -14.65
CA ALA A 235 -10.29 -5.31 -14.04
C ALA A 235 -11.09 -6.50 -13.46
N SER A 236 -11.64 -6.37 -12.26
CA SER A 236 -12.50 -7.42 -11.68
C SER A 236 -13.76 -7.64 -12.50
N GLU A 237 -14.38 -8.81 -12.39
CA GLU A 237 -15.63 -9.12 -13.12
C GLU A 237 -16.72 -8.08 -12.85
N ARG A 238 -16.86 -7.61 -11.59
CA ARG A 238 -17.81 -6.55 -11.21
C ARG A 238 -17.50 -5.23 -11.88
N VAL A 239 -16.22 -4.86 -11.96
CA VAL A 239 -15.79 -3.65 -12.65
C VAL A 239 -16.06 -3.77 -14.15
N LEU A 240 -15.79 -4.93 -14.75
CA LEU A 240 -16.13 -5.19 -16.17
C LEU A 240 -17.63 -5.08 -16.41
N ALA A 241 -18.46 -5.70 -15.55
CA ALA A 241 -19.92 -5.65 -15.69
C ALA A 241 -20.45 -4.20 -15.62
N ALA A 242 -19.88 -3.40 -14.74
CA ALA A 242 -20.23 -1.99 -14.61
C ALA A 242 -19.71 -1.13 -15.78
N ALA A 243 -18.49 -1.40 -16.27
CA ALA A 243 -17.81 -0.58 -17.26
C ALA A 243 -18.28 -0.83 -18.70
N LEU A 244 -18.63 -2.07 -19.05
CA LEU A 244 -19.02 -2.44 -20.40
C LEU A 244 -20.22 -1.63 -20.88
N PRO A 245 -20.36 -1.41 -22.21
CA PRO A 245 -21.53 -0.75 -22.78
C PRO A 245 -22.83 -1.41 -22.40
N GLU A 246 -23.94 -0.67 -22.51
CA GLU A 246 -25.27 -1.17 -22.18
C GLU A 246 -25.60 -2.45 -22.96
N GLY A 247 -26.16 -3.44 -22.26
CA GLY A 247 -26.45 -4.77 -22.83
C GLY A 247 -25.26 -5.75 -22.88
N ALA A 248 -24.02 -5.28 -22.70
CA ALA A 248 -22.82 -6.11 -22.74
C ALA A 248 -22.32 -6.56 -21.36
N GLY A 249 -22.91 -6.08 -20.25
CA GLY A 249 -22.49 -6.43 -18.89
C GLY A 249 -22.48 -7.93 -18.60
N SER A 250 -23.40 -8.71 -19.20
CA SER A 250 -23.44 -10.17 -19.09
C SER A 250 -22.22 -10.88 -19.70
N ALA A 251 -21.44 -10.19 -20.55
CA ALA A 251 -20.20 -10.72 -21.12
C ALA A 251 -19.00 -10.61 -20.15
N ALA A 252 -19.13 -9.88 -19.03
CA ALA A 252 -18.05 -9.66 -18.08
C ALA A 252 -17.45 -10.98 -17.56
N ALA A 253 -18.29 -11.92 -17.14
CA ALA A 253 -17.85 -13.24 -16.67
C ALA A 253 -17.11 -14.00 -17.76
N ARG A 254 -17.57 -13.93 -19.03
CA ARG A 254 -16.90 -14.56 -20.16
C ARG A 254 -15.54 -13.94 -20.44
N LEU A 255 -15.44 -12.59 -20.43
CA LEU A 255 -14.16 -11.91 -20.58
C LEU A 255 -13.19 -12.31 -19.45
N ALA A 256 -13.67 -12.33 -18.20
CA ALA A 256 -12.86 -12.74 -17.06
C ALA A 256 -12.39 -14.21 -17.17
N ALA A 257 -13.23 -15.10 -17.64
CA ALA A 257 -12.88 -16.51 -17.85
C ALA A 257 -11.87 -16.69 -19.00
N VAL A 258 -12.06 -16.03 -20.14
CA VAL A 258 -11.13 -16.14 -21.27
C VAL A 258 -9.75 -15.59 -20.92
N ARG A 259 -9.66 -14.38 -20.31
CA ARG A 259 -8.38 -13.79 -19.97
C ARG A 259 -7.59 -14.58 -18.92
N SER A 260 -8.25 -15.39 -18.08
CA SER A 260 -7.56 -16.27 -17.14
C SER A 260 -6.79 -17.41 -17.83
N LEU A 261 -7.17 -17.76 -19.05
CA LEU A 261 -6.51 -18.75 -19.90
C LEU A 261 -5.50 -18.08 -20.83
N GLN A 262 -5.90 -16.97 -21.43
CA GLN A 262 -5.09 -16.19 -22.37
C GLN A 262 -5.47 -14.72 -22.23
N HIS A 263 -4.48 -13.86 -21.88
CA HIS A 263 -4.68 -12.42 -21.81
C HIS A 263 -5.03 -11.84 -23.20
N PHE A 264 -5.61 -10.66 -23.20
CA PHE A 264 -5.91 -9.92 -24.42
C PHE A 264 -4.71 -9.08 -24.83
N ASP A 265 -4.18 -9.31 -26.03
CA ASP A 265 -3.11 -8.52 -26.63
C ASP A 265 -3.65 -7.22 -27.27
N SER A 266 -4.95 -7.16 -27.49
CA SER A 266 -5.63 -6.00 -28.09
C SER A 266 -7.07 -5.89 -27.66
N LEU A 267 -7.64 -4.67 -27.74
CA LEU A 267 -9.09 -4.47 -27.52
C LEU A 267 -9.95 -5.26 -28.51
N ALA A 268 -9.47 -5.47 -29.73
CA ALA A 268 -10.18 -6.24 -30.75
C ALA A 268 -10.44 -7.70 -30.34
N MET A 269 -9.47 -8.34 -29.64
CA MET A 269 -9.66 -9.69 -29.09
C MET A 269 -10.78 -9.73 -28.04
N ALA A 270 -10.81 -8.77 -27.13
CA ALA A 270 -11.87 -8.68 -26.13
C ALA A 270 -13.22 -8.33 -26.76
N GLN A 271 -13.22 -7.42 -27.74
CA GLN A 271 -14.44 -7.01 -28.46
C GLN A 271 -15.11 -8.16 -29.20
N ALA A 272 -14.33 -9.09 -29.76
CA ALA A 272 -14.86 -10.27 -30.44
C ALA A 272 -15.68 -11.20 -29.52
N LEU A 273 -15.54 -11.06 -28.20
CA LEU A 273 -16.31 -11.81 -27.20
C LEU A 273 -17.60 -11.11 -26.79
N LEU A 274 -17.81 -9.87 -27.22
CA LEU A 274 -19.00 -9.10 -26.86
C LEU A 274 -20.20 -9.45 -27.78
N PRO A 275 -21.44 -9.26 -27.31
CA PRO A 275 -22.63 -9.50 -28.14
C PRO A 275 -22.76 -8.39 -29.20
N GLY A 276 -23.15 -8.79 -30.41
CA GLY A 276 -23.41 -7.85 -31.50
C GLY A 276 -22.18 -7.07 -31.95
N GLU A 277 -22.39 -5.86 -32.42
CA GLU A 277 -21.33 -4.92 -32.83
C GLU A 277 -20.92 -3.96 -31.66
N THR A 278 -20.88 -4.49 -30.43
CA THR A 278 -20.51 -3.67 -29.27
C THR A 278 -19.08 -3.20 -29.38
N ALA A 279 -18.88 -1.89 -29.52
CA ALA A 279 -17.55 -1.28 -29.58
C ALA A 279 -16.96 -1.05 -28.19
N LEU A 280 -15.65 -1.24 -28.07
CA LEU A 280 -14.85 -0.87 -26.91
C LEU A 280 -14.00 0.36 -27.27
N PRO A 281 -14.47 1.60 -26.99
CA PRO A 281 -13.72 2.79 -27.34
C PRO A 281 -12.39 2.86 -26.58
N GLU A 282 -11.28 3.07 -27.29
CA GLU A 282 -9.94 3.23 -26.72
C GLU A 282 -9.84 4.39 -25.71
N ARG A 283 -10.79 5.33 -25.76
CA ARG A 283 -10.88 6.41 -24.78
C ARG A 283 -11.14 5.89 -23.37
N TYR A 284 -11.85 4.78 -23.20
CA TYR A 284 -12.28 4.24 -21.90
C TYR A 284 -11.61 2.91 -21.56
N PHE A 285 -11.15 2.15 -22.56
CA PHE A 285 -10.63 0.80 -22.40
C PHE A 285 -9.21 0.67 -22.92
N SER A 286 -8.48 -0.25 -22.33
CA SER A 286 -7.11 -0.63 -22.70
C SER A 286 -6.87 -2.09 -22.38
N VAL A 287 -5.77 -2.65 -22.87
CA VAL A 287 -5.19 -3.92 -22.43
C VAL A 287 -3.90 -3.70 -21.61
N GLY A 288 -3.41 -2.47 -21.59
CA GLY A 288 -2.23 -2.07 -20.83
C GLY A 288 -2.57 -1.03 -19.75
N SER A 289 -1.63 -0.78 -18.87
CA SER A 289 -1.76 0.05 -17.67
C SER A 289 -0.65 1.06 -17.53
N ASP A 290 -1.03 2.23 -17.01
CA ASP A 290 -0.10 3.33 -16.75
C ASP A 290 0.11 3.57 -15.24
N TYR A 291 -0.78 3.07 -14.38
CA TYR A 291 -0.77 3.38 -12.94
C TYR A 291 -0.74 2.11 -12.10
N PHE A 292 0.20 2.06 -11.18
CA PHE A 292 0.42 0.93 -10.29
C PHE A 292 0.52 1.40 -8.84
N LEU A 293 -0.15 0.69 -7.93
CA LEU A 293 0.01 0.83 -6.50
C LEU A 293 1.09 -0.15 -6.04
N VAL A 294 2.17 0.37 -5.50
CA VAL A 294 3.23 -0.43 -4.92
C VAL A 294 3.13 -0.35 -3.41
N SER A 295 3.00 -1.50 -2.78
CA SER A 295 2.92 -1.66 -1.34
C SER A 295 4.16 -2.39 -0.84
N GLY A 296 4.79 -1.87 0.21
CA GLY A 296 5.91 -2.53 0.87
C GLY A 296 5.72 -2.55 2.37
N ARG A 297 5.99 -3.69 3.00
CA ARG A 297 5.99 -3.88 4.45
C ARG A 297 7.35 -4.38 4.88
N LEU A 298 7.96 -3.69 5.81
CA LEU A 298 9.19 -4.10 6.47
C LEU A 298 8.90 -4.38 7.94
N ARG A 299 9.36 -5.52 8.42
CA ARG A 299 9.42 -5.85 9.83
C ARG A 299 10.89 -5.94 10.25
N LEU A 300 11.29 -5.06 11.16
CA LEU A 300 12.62 -5.01 11.75
C LEU A 300 12.45 -5.22 13.27
N ASP A 301 12.78 -6.40 13.74
CA ASP A 301 12.54 -6.82 15.13
C ASP A 301 11.06 -6.61 15.54
N ALA A 302 10.79 -5.72 16.50
CA ALA A 302 9.44 -5.35 16.93
C ALA A 302 8.80 -4.20 16.12
N LEU A 303 9.59 -3.51 15.29
CA LEU A 303 9.13 -2.40 14.48
C LEU A 303 8.56 -2.90 13.16
N GLN A 304 7.35 -2.48 12.83
CA GLN A 304 6.73 -2.71 11.53
C GLN A 304 6.47 -1.39 10.83
N THR A 305 7.00 -1.26 9.62
CA THR A 305 6.81 -0.09 8.75
C THR A 305 6.15 -0.54 7.46
N GLN A 306 5.14 0.20 7.02
CA GLN A 306 4.45 -0.05 5.76
C GLN A 306 4.33 1.26 5.00
N ASP A 307 4.52 1.19 3.67
CA ASP A 307 4.39 2.35 2.79
C ASP A 307 3.69 1.96 1.48
N HIS A 308 2.99 2.91 0.88
CA HIS A 308 2.20 2.71 -0.35
C HIS A 308 2.41 3.88 -1.28
N TYR A 309 2.93 3.60 -2.48
CA TYR A 309 3.19 4.61 -3.50
C TYR A 309 2.42 4.32 -4.76
N ILE A 310 1.90 5.36 -5.38
CA ILE A 310 1.33 5.30 -6.71
C ILE A 310 2.44 5.65 -7.70
N LEU A 311 2.75 4.71 -8.59
CA LEU A 311 3.66 4.89 -9.70
C LEU A 311 2.86 5.12 -10.97
N ARG A 312 3.31 6.08 -11.77
CA ARG A 312 2.86 6.27 -13.16
C ARG A 312 3.97 5.84 -14.11
N ARG A 313 3.61 4.99 -15.05
CA ARG A 313 4.47 4.58 -16.17
C ARG A 313 4.21 5.50 -17.37
N ASP A 314 5.28 6.08 -17.91
CA ASP A 314 5.25 6.88 -19.13
C ASP A 314 6.31 6.29 -20.08
N GLY A 315 5.86 5.43 -20.97
CA GLY A 315 6.75 4.59 -21.76
C GLY A 315 7.63 3.72 -20.87
N ARG A 316 8.94 4.01 -20.85
CA ARG A 316 9.95 3.27 -20.05
C ARG A 316 10.31 3.99 -18.74
N THR A 317 9.69 5.13 -18.45
CA THR A 317 10.00 5.91 -17.26
C THR A 317 8.90 5.76 -16.23
N LEU A 318 9.28 5.53 -14.98
CA LEU A 318 8.36 5.41 -13.86
C LEU A 318 8.54 6.58 -12.89
N HIS A 319 7.44 7.25 -12.63
CA HIS A 319 7.37 8.40 -11.73
C HIS A 319 6.51 8.07 -10.52
N THR A 320 6.97 8.44 -9.33
CA THR A 320 6.11 8.42 -8.15
C THR A 320 5.20 9.65 -8.21
N VAL A 321 3.89 9.44 -8.34
CA VAL A 321 2.90 10.52 -8.50
C VAL A 321 2.10 10.80 -7.23
N GLY A 322 2.13 9.90 -6.26
CA GLY A 322 1.41 10.07 -5.00
C GLY A 322 1.65 8.96 -4.00
N ARG A 323 1.01 9.11 -2.86
CA ARG A 323 0.84 8.08 -1.85
C ARG A 323 -0.65 7.78 -1.71
N GLU A 324 -1.00 6.53 -1.55
CA GLU A 324 -2.36 6.16 -1.13
C GLU A 324 -2.58 6.60 0.32
N CYS A 325 -3.76 7.13 0.65
CA CYS A 325 -4.01 7.71 1.97
C CYS A 325 -3.99 6.67 3.09
N ALA A 326 -4.88 5.72 3.08
CA ALA A 326 -4.92 4.62 4.04
C ALA A 326 -5.28 3.35 3.28
N VAL A 327 -4.30 2.53 2.98
CA VAL A 327 -4.55 1.22 2.42
C VAL A 327 -4.65 0.25 3.58
N PRO A 328 -5.80 -0.43 3.80
CA PRO A 328 -5.74 -1.65 4.57
C PRO A 328 -4.70 -2.54 3.90
N PRO A 329 -3.84 -3.24 4.65
CA PRO A 329 -2.85 -4.10 4.04
C PRO A 329 -3.57 -4.97 3.00
N PRO A 330 -3.07 -5.07 1.77
CA PRO A 330 -3.50 -6.13 0.88
C PRO A 330 -3.39 -7.40 1.73
N ALA A 331 -4.35 -8.31 1.62
CA ALA A 331 -4.34 -9.53 2.42
C ALA A 331 -3.11 -10.36 2.01
N LEU A 332 -1.94 -9.89 2.44
CA LEU A 332 -0.66 -10.62 2.33
C LEU A 332 -0.70 -11.90 3.17
N ASP A 333 -1.70 -11.99 4.06
CA ASP A 333 -2.01 -13.17 4.87
C ASP A 333 -3.11 -14.05 4.24
N ALA A 334 -3.65 -13.71 3.09
CA ALA A 334 -4.52 -14.63 2.37
C ALA A 334 -3.65 -15.84 1.97
N PRO A 335 -3.99 -17.07 2.40
CA PRO A 335 -3.25 -18.23 1.96
C PRO A 335 -3.28 -18.24 0.44
N LEU A 336 -2.08 -18.25 -0.17
CA LEU A 336 -1.93 -18.42 -1.60
C LEU A 336 -2.80 -19.59 -2.00
N ALA A 337 -3.74 -19.39 -2.91
CA ALA A 337 -4.45 -20.50 -3.54
C ALA A 337 -3.37 -21.49 -3.98
N PRO A 338 -3.48 -22.80 -3.61
CA PRO A 338 -2.44 -23.76 -3.95
C PRO A 338 -2.21 -23.66 -5.45
N LEU A 339 -0.99 -23.34 -5.83
CA LEU A 339 -0.54 -23.43 -7.22
C LEU A 339 -0.99 -24.79 -7.70
N SER A 340 -1.90 -24.81 -8.67
CA SER A 340 -2.32 -26.03 -9.34
C SER A 340 -1.02 -26.73 -9.75
N THR A 341 -0.72 -27.84 -9.08
CA THR A 341 0.44 -28.66 -9.39
C THR A 341 0.32 -29.01 -10.85
N ALA A 342 1.18 -28.41 -11.67
CA ALA A 342 1.35 -28.85 -13.04
C ALA A 342 1.57 -30.37 -13.02
N PRO A 343 0.95 -31.14 -13.92
CA PRO A 343 1.13 -32.58 -13.98
C PRO A 343 2.62 -32.89 -14.15
N GLN A 344 3.18 -33.61 -13.19
CA GLN A 344 4.57 -34.07 -13.30
C GLN A 344 4.70 -34.97 -14.53
N PRO A 345 5.66 -34.75 -15.41
CA PRO A 345 5.91 -35.63 -16.54
C PRO A 345 6.38 -37.01 -16.03
N GLY A 346 5.52 -38.01 -16.23
CA GLY A 346 5.87 -39.40 -16.38
C GLY A 346 6.66 -40.08 -15.27
N GLN A 347 5.98 -40.63 -14.26
CA GLN A 347 6.50 -41.83 -13.60
C GLN A 347 6.15 -43.06 -14.47
N PRO A 348 7.12 -43.99 -14.79
CA PRO A 348 6.85 -45.18 -15.56
C PRO A 348 5.97 -46.13 -14.73
N GLY A 349 4.96 -46.70 -15.37
CA GLY A 349 3.92 -47.50 -14.79
C GLY A 349 4.43 -48.73 -14.00
N GLN A 350 3.86 -48.89 -12.83
CA GLN A 350 3.89 -50.17 -12.11
C GLN A 350 2.87 -51.14 -12.76
N PRO A 351 3.23 -52.42 -12.99
CA PRO A 351 2.33 -53.37 -13.62
C PRO A 351 1.22 -53.80 -12.62
N ALA A 352 0.01 -53.87 -13.16
CA ALA A 352 -1.18 -54.31 -12.44
C ALA A 352 -1.01 -55.75 -11.88
N ALA A 353 -1.13 -55.89 -10.56
CA ALA A 353 -1.22 -57.19 -9.92
C ALA A 353 -2.59 -57.82 -10.23
N GLN A 354 -2.56 -58.94 -10.92
CA GLN A 354 -3.74 -59.81 -11.16
C GLN A 354 -4.28 -60.32 -9.82
N ARG A 355 -5.54 -60.02 -9.53
CA ARG A 355 -6.30 -60.77 -8.49
C ARG A 355 -7.04 -61.94 -9.20
N ARG A 356 -6.75 -63.10 -8.70
CA ARG A 356 -7.61 -64.29 -8.81
C ARG A 356 -8.74 -64.21 -7.76
#